data_b79214399fddb660a592566963696379
#
_entry.id   b79214399fddb660a592566963696379
#
_cell.length_a   1.000
_cell.length_b   1.000
_cell.length_c   1.000
_cell.angle_alpha   90.00
_cell.angle_beta   90.00
_cell.angle_gamma   90.00
#
_symmetry.space_group_name_H-M   'P 1'
#
loop_
_entity.id
_entity.type
_entity.pdbx_description
1 polymer ?
#
loop_
_entity_poly.entity_id
_entity_poly.type
_entity_poly.pdbx_seq_one_letter_code
_entity_poly.pdbx_strand_id
1 'polypeptide(L)'
;MQRRDVLKGLVLTGAAVALARPARVIAKDNDVEAHLAALERRHGGRLGVAIHDTGSGRRVAHRGDERFLMCSTFKLLLASAVLQRVDAGKEQLDRRIVFGKDVLLDYAPITKLHVGPPGMTVSELCAAAITLSDNTAANLLLKEIGGPQAVTAYARSLGDPLTRLDRTEPTLNRRDGDADTTTPAAMLADVHKLLLGDALSDASRERLTDWLLANQTGGDSLRAGLPSDWREGDKTGSGGTATNDVAILWPPQRKPVLVAAYYENAKATGKDRHAMLMEVGRIVAAMT
;
A
#
# COMPACT_ATOMS: atom_id res chain seq x y z
N MET A 1 86.16 -6.91 28.54
CA MET A 1 85.15 -7.97 28.79
C MET A 1 83.80 -7.48 28.32
N GLN A 2 83.36 -8.02 27.16
CA GLN A 2 82.10 -7.56 26.50
C GLN A 2 80.93 -8.45 26.95
N ARG A 3 79.79 -7.86 27.31
CA ARG A 3 78.54 -8.58 27.46
C ARG A 3 77.58 -8.15 26.32
N ARG A 4 77.21 -9.09 25.50
CA ARG A 4 76.20 -9.00 24.44
C ARG A 4 74.86 -9.30 25.04
N ASP A 5 73.90 -8.34 24.97
CA ASP A 5 72.48 -8.53 25.27
C ASP A 5 71.75 -8.84 23.99
N VAL A 6 71.13 -10.02 23.99
CA VAL A 6 70.26 -10.50 22.92
C VAL A 6 68.81 -10.07 23.17
N LEU A 7 68.35 -9.10 22.39
CA LEU A 7 66.92 -8.72 22.38
C LEU A 7 66.13 -9.75 21.53
N LYS A 8 65.25 -10.51 22.17
CA LYS A 8 64.28 -11.37 21.48
C LYS A 8 63.06 -10.52 21.12
N GLY A 9 62.90 -10.22 19.83
CA GLY A 9 61.69 -9.58 19.29
C GLY A 9 60.51 -10.57 19.26
N LEU A 10 59.42 -10.23 19.93
CA LEU A 10 58.14 -10.94 19.90
C LEU A 10 57.34 -10.41 18.70
N VAL A 11 57.21 -11.19 17.64
CA VAL A 11 56.30 -10.86 16.51
C VAL A 11 54.90 -11.31 16.87
N LEU A 12 54.01 -10.36 17.17
CA LEU A 12 52.57 -10.58 17.30
C LEU A 12 51.94 -10.59 15.93
N THR A 13 51.65 -11.76 15.39
CA THR A 13 50.83 -11.93 14.22
C THR A 13 49.34 -11.76 14.60
N GLY A 14 48.81 -10.58 14.36
CA GLY A 14 47.37 -10.30 14.48
C GLY A 14 46.61 -11.01 13.36
N ALA A 15 45.86 -12.06 13.70
CA ALA A 15 44.90 -12.68 12.78
C ALA A 15 43.68 -11.76 12.65
N ALA A 16 43.55 -11.06 11.50
CA ALA A 16 42.35 -10.34 11.16
C ALA A 16 41.25 -11.35 10.83
N VAL A 17 40.29 -11.54 11.78
CA VAL A 17 39.05 -12.28 11.53
C VAL A 17 38.17 -11.40 10.64
N ALA A 18 38.21 -11.65 9.34
CA ALA A 18 37.27 -11.06 8.40
C ALA A 18 35.87 -11.67 8.72
N LEU A 19 34.99 -10.90 9.35
CA LEU A 19 33.58 -11.22 9.48
C LEU A 19 32.98 -11.23 8.07
N ALA A 20 32.90 -12.39 7.44
CA ALA A 20 32.19 -12.58 6.19
C ALA A 20 30.71 -12.30 6.45
N ARG A 21 30.22 -11.14 5.97
CA ARG A 21 28.78 -10.88 5.89
C ARG A 21 28.20 -11.96 4.97
N PRO A 22 27.11 -12.67 5.40
CA PRO A 22 26.48 -13.63 4.52
C PRO A 22 26.03 -12.90 3.25
N ALA A 23 26.52 -13.37 2.10
CA ALA A 23 26.06 -12.88 0.80
C ALA A 23 24.56 -13.17 0.73
N ARG A 24 23.73 -12.11 0.70
CA ARG A 24 22.29 -12.22 0.48
C ARG A 24 22.10 -12.81 -0.92
N VAL A 25 21.62 -14.05 -0.99
CA VAL A 25 21.23 -14.68 -2.26
C VAL A 25 19.95 -13.94 -2.69
N ILE A 26 20.05 -13.06 -3.67
CA ILE A 26 18.88 -12.43 -4.30
C ILE A 26 18.14 -13.56 -5.02
N ALA A 27 16.94 -13.89 -4.53
CA ALA A 27 16.07 -14.87 -5.16
C ALA A 27 15.78 -14.45 -6.62
N LYS A 28 15.80 -15.39 -7.57
CA LYS A 28 15.42 -15.12 -8.96
C LYS A 28 13.92 -14.81 -9.03
N ASP A 29 13.48 -14.12 -10.08
CA ASP A 29 12.05 -13.74 -10.25
C ASP A 29 11.14 -14.96 -10.18
N ASN A 30 11.50 -16.04 -10.85
CA ASN A 30 10.77 -17.32 -10.83
C ASN A 30 10.70 -17.92 -9.41
N ASP A 31 11.65 -17.65 -8.53
CA ASP A 31 11.63 -18.15 -7.15
C ASP A 31 10.59 -17.39 -6.31
N VAL A 32 10.47 -16.07 -6.49
CA VAL A 32 9.48 -15.25 -5.76
C VAL A 32 8.06 -15.59 -6.22
N GLU A 33 7.83 -15.71 -7.52
CA GLU A 33 6.53 -16.13 -8.07
C GLU A 33 6.16 -17.54 -7.58
N ALA A 34 7.12 -18.49 -7.59
CA ALA A 34 6.91 -19.84 -7.07
C ALA A 34 6.56 -19.83 -5.57
N HIS A 35 7.17 -18.96 -4.75
CA HIS A 35 6.83 -18.80 -3.34
C HIS A 35 5.41 -18.24 -3.15
N LEU A 36 5.01 -17.23 -3.92
CA LEU A 36 3.64 -16.70 -3.89
C LEU A 36 2.61 -17.77 -4.29
N ALA A 37 2.89 -18.53 -5.34
CA ALA A 37 2.04 -19.63 -5.77
C ALA A 37 1.96 -20.76 -4.72
N ALA A 38 3.07 -21.08 -4.05
CA ALA A 38 3.10 -22.06 -2.96
C ALA A 38 2.31 -21.57 -1.75
N LEU A 39 2.41 -20.28 -1.44
CA LEU A 39 1.66 -19.63 -0.37
C LEU A 39 0.14 -19.74 -0.65
N GLU A 40 -0.30 -19.42 -1.85
CA GLU A 40 -1.70 -19.56 -2.26
C GLU A 40 -2.19 -21.02 -2.14
N ARG A 41 -1.42 -21.99 -2.64
CA ARG A 41 -1.79 -23.41 -2.53
C ARG A 41 -1.93 -23.88 -1.09
N ARG A 42 -1.08 -23.41 -0.16
CA ARG A 42 -1.09 -23.78 1.26
C ARG A 42 -2.32 -23.25 1.98
N HIS A 43 -2.72 -22.02 1.69
CA HIS A 43 -3.82 -21.34 2.39
C HIS A 43 -5.16 -21.43 1.65
N GLY A 44 -5.15 -21.80 0.37
CA GLY A 44 -6.32 -21.77 -0.51
C GLY A 44 -6.75 -20.35 -0.86
N GLY A 45 -7.90 -20.22 -1.49
CA GLY A 45 -8.40 -18.92 -1.96
C GLY A 45 -7.71 -18.46 -3.25
N ARG A 46 -7.70 -17.15 -3.48
CA ARG A 46 -7.05 -16.49 -4.61
C ARG A 46 -6.16 -15.37 -4.12
N LEU A 47 -4.87 -15.43 -4.45
CA LEU A 47 -3.88 -14.42 -4.12
C LEU A 47 -3.42 -13.71 -5.40
N GLY A 48 -3.63 -12.40 -5.48
CA GLY A 48 -3.07 -11.56 -6.54
C GLY A 48 -2.00 -10.63 -5.97
N VAL A 49 -0.80 -10.65 -6.50
CA VAL A 49 0.31 -9.79 -6.05
C VAL A 49 1.03 -9.21 -7.24
N ALA A 50 1.38 -7.93 -7.15
CA ALA A 50 2.36 -7.30 -8.02
C ALA A 50 3.37 -6.53 -7.16
N ILE A 51 4.66 -6.66 -7.50
CA ILE A 51 5.79 -6.05 -6.79
C ILE A 51 6.68 -5.33 -7.79
N HIS A 52 7.17 -4.14 -7.43
CA HIS A 52 8.16 -3.41 -8.20
C HIS A 52 9.26 -2.88 -7.26
N ASP A 53 10.43 -3.48 -7.30
CA ASP A 53 11.65 -2.92 -6.69
C ASP A 53 12.20 -1.83 -7.63
N THR A 54 12.01 -0.56 -7.27
CA THR A 54 12.43 0.56 -8.12
C THR A 54 13.95 0.77 -8.12
N GLY A 55 14.65 0.15 -7.20
CA GLY A 55 16.12 0.18 -7.12
C GLY A 55 16.78 -0.67 -8.17
N SER A 56 16.31 -1.90 -8.32
CA SER A 56 16.81 -2.85 -9.31
C SER A 56 16.03 -2.82 -10.63
N GLY A 57 14.83 -2.20 -10.64
CA GLY A 57 13.88 -2.28 -11.75
C GLY A 57 13.11 -3.60 -11.82
N ARG A 58 13.34 -4.51 -10.88
CA ARG A 58 12.73 -5.84 -10.84
C ARG A 58 11.23 -5.77 -10.64
N ARG A 59 10.49 -6.53 -11.44
CA ARG A 59 9.04 -6.68 -11.34
C ARG A 59 8.67 -8.15 -11.22
N VAL A 60 7.81 -8.48 -10.26
CA VAL A 60 7.28 -9.82 -10.05
C VAL A 60 5.77 -9.73 -9.92
N ALA A 61 5.05 -10.71 -10.48
CA ALA A 61 3.62 -10.79 -10.32
C ALA A 61 3.15 -12.24 -10.16
N HIS A 62 2.13 -12.43 -9.35
CA HIS A 62 1.34 -13.66 -9.25
C HIS A 62 -0.13 -13.28 -9.43
N ARG A 63 -0.82 -13.83 -10.42
CA ARG A 63 -2.17 -13.41 -10.85
C ARG A 63 -2.28 -11.88 -11.04
N GLY A 64 -1.20 -11.26 -11.54
CA GLY A 64 -1.08 -9.81 -11.65
C GLY A 64 -2.15 -9.15 -12.51
N ASP A 65 -2.67 -9.85 -13.51
CA ASP A 65 -3.66 -9.35 -14.47
C ASP A 65 -5.10 -9.84 -14.17
N GLU A 66 -5.30 -10.64 -13.11
CA GLU A 66 -6.62 -11.05 -12.67
C GLU A 66 -7.32 -9.97 -11.86
N ARG A 67 -8.67 -9.91 -11.97
CA ARG A 67 -9.47 -8.92 -11.26
C ARG A 67 -9.75 -9.33 -9.82
N PHE A 68 -9.55 -8.38 -8.90
CA PHE A 68 -9.87 -8.48 -7.49
C PHE A 68 -10.73 -7.30 -7.05
N LEU A 69 -11.62 -7.51 -6.06
CA LEU A 69 -12.34 -6.43 -5.41
C LEU A 69 -11.34 -5.45 -4.77
N MET A 70 -11.48 -4.16 -5.05
CA MET A 70 -10.61 -3.16 -4.42
C MET A 70 -10.89 -3.02 -2.92
N CYS A 71 -12.13 -3.17 -2.51
CA CYS A 71 -12.55 -2.72 -1.19
C CYS A 71 -11.98 -1.32 -0.93
N SER A 72 -11.59 -1.00 0.29
CA SER A 72 -11.10 0.34 0.63
C SER A 72 -9.77 0.77 -0.02
N THR A 73 -9.09 -0.08 -0.81
CA THR A 73 -7.88 0.39 -1.53
C THR A 73 -8.21 1.45 -2.58
N PHE A 74 -9.46 1.54 -3.07
CA PHE A 74 -9.89 2.61 -3.95
C PHE A 74 -9.73 4.01 -3.36
N LYS A 75 -9.72 4.13 -2.02
CA LYS A 75 -9.57 5.41 -1.32
C LYS A 75 -8.23 6.08 -1.59
N LEU A 76 -7.21 5.30 -1.94
CA LEU A 76 -5.93 5.85 -2.44
C LEU A 76 -6.16 6.61 -3.76
N LEU A 77 -6.84 6.01 -4.72
CA LEU A 77 -7.16 6.67 -5.99
C LEU A 77 -8.12 7.85 -5.79
N LEU A 78 -9.09 7.73 -4.88
CA LEU A 78 -10.02 8.81 -4.54
C LEU A 78 -9.28 10.04 -3.98
N ALA A 79 -8.43 9.85 -2.97
CA ALA A 79 -7.65 10.94 -2.39
C ALA A 79 -6.71 11.57 -3.43
N SER A 80 -6.12 10.74 -4.30
CA SER A 80 -5.27 11.22 -5.40
C SER A 80 -6.07 12.01 -6.43
N ALA A 81 -7.29 11.61 -6.77
CA ALA A 81 -8.18 12.36 -7.66
C ALA A 81 -8.57 13.73 -7.06
N VAL A 82 -8.77 13.79 -5.74
CA VAL A 82 -8.99 15.07 -5.03
C VAL A 82 -7.74 15.95 -5.13
N LEU A 83 -6.55 15.40 -4.86
CA LEU A 83 -5.28 16.14 -4.94
C LEU A 83 -5.00 16.64 -6.36
N GLN A 84 -5.27 15.82 -7.38
CA GLN A 84 -5.15 16.26 -8.78
C GLN A 84 -6.08 17.44 -9.10
N ARG A 85 -7.28 17.49 -8.52
CA ARG A 85 -8.19 18.64 -8.65
C ARG A 85 -7.65 19.87 -7.91
N VAL A 86 -6.96 19.68 -6.77
CA VAL A 86 -6.26 20.76 -6.06
C VAL A 86 -5.12 21.32 -6.92
N ASP A 87 -4.30 20.46 -7.50
CA ASP A 87 -3.21 20.85 -8.41
C ASP A 87 -3.72 21.61 -9.64
N ALA A 88 -4.93 21.27 -10.12
CA ALA A 88 -5.59 21.96 -11.22
C ALA A 88 -6.37 23.23 -10.80
N GLY A 89 -6.33 23.64 -9.52
CA GLY A 89 -7.08 24.79 -8.98
C GLY A 89 -8.61 24.61 -8.95
N LYS A 90 -9.10 23.37 -9.05
CA LYS A 90 -10.53 23.00 -9.06
C LYS A 90 -11.06 22.57 -7.72
N GLU A 91 -10.20 22.46 -6.71
CA GLU A 91 -10.55 22.11 -5.32
C GLU A 91 -9.59 22.83 -4.37
N GLN A 92 -10.02 22.99 -3.11
CA GLN A 92 -9.22 23.58 -2.04
C GLN A 92 -9.25 22.66 -0.82
N LEU A 93 -8.07 22.32 -0.30
CA LEU A 93 -7.92 21.39 0.82
C LEU A 93 -8.52 21.90 2.13
N ASP A 94 -8.61 23.21 2.30
CA ASP A 94 -9.19 23.88 3.48
C ASP A 94 -10.68 24.14 3.36
N ARG A 95 -11.29 23.91 2.17
CA ARG A 95 -12.75 24.00 1.99
C ARG A 95 -13.44 23.00 2.92
N ARG A 96 -14.44 23.49 3.64
CA ARG A 96 -15.19 22.68 4.60
C ARG A 96 -16.45 22.07 3.98
N ILE A 97 -16.71 20.84 4.37
CA ILE A 97 -17.93 20.08 4.04
C ILE A 97 -18.67 19.87 5.34
N VAL A 98 -19.89 20.41 5.41
CA VAL A 98 -20.81 20.20 6.54
C VAL A 98 -21.75 19.06 6.18
N PHE A 99 -21.94 18.12 7.07
CA PHE A 99 -22.77 16.94 6.86
C PHE A 99 -23.59 16.58 8.10
N GLY A 100 -24.76 15.97 7.90
CA GLY A 100 -25.67 15.52 8.95
C GLY A 100 -25.42 14.09 9.41
N LYS A 101 -26.20 13.62 10.39
CA LYS A 101 -26.17 12.22 10.86
C LYS A 101 -26.70 11.24 9.80
N ASP A 102 -27.51 11.70 8.89
CA ASP A 102 -28.16 10.94 7.82
C ASP A 102 -27.21 10.31 6.82
N VAL A 103 -25.99 10.86 6.68
CA VAL A 103 -24.95 10.32 5.79
C VAL A 103 -23.97 9.39 6.49
N LEU A 104 -24.06 9.23 7.81
CA LEU A 104 -23.12 8.38 8.55
C LEU A 104 -23.34 6.90 8.23
N LEU A 105 -22.24 6.22 7.93
CA LEU A 105 -22.18 4.78 7.78
C LEU A 105 -21.72 4.14 9.09
N ASP A 106 -21.92 2.81 9.23
CA ASP A 106 -21.54 2.07 10.44
C ASP A 106 -20.04 2.21 10.75
N TYR A 107 -19.20 2.18 9.71
CA TYR A 107 -17.77 2.40 9.87
C TYR A 107 -17.38 3.84 9.50
N ALA A 108 -17.45 4.71 10.49
CA ALA A 108 -17.19 6.14 10.41
C ALA A 108 -16.38 6.64 11.63
N PRO A 109 -15.13 6.13 11.84
CA PRO A 109 -14.41 6.37 13.10
C PRO A 109 -14.12 7.84 13.38
N ILE A 110 -13.90 8.65 12.36
CA ILE A 110 -13.59 10.09 12.47
C ILE A 110 -14.83 10.95 12.18
N THR A 111 -15.48 10.72 11.06
CA THR A 111 -16.60 11.60 10.63
C THR A 111 -17.75 11.63 11.61
N LYS A 112 -18.00 10.55 12.35
CA LYS A 112 -19.05 10.53 13.41
C LYS A 112 -18.84 11.56 14.52
N LEU A 113 -17.60 12.06 14.70
CA LEU A 113 -17.23 13.05 15.72
C LEU A 113 -17.38 14.50 15.22
N HIS A 114 -17.65 14.70 13.92
CA HIS A 114 -17.65 16.02 13.26
C HIS A 114 -18.98 16.34 12.55
N VAL A 115 -20.08 15.74 12.98
CA VAL A 115 -21.42 16.00 12.45
C VAL A 115 -21.88 17.42 12.77
N GLY A 116 -22.43 18.10 11.76
CA GLY A 116 -22.89 19.50 11.88
C GLY A 116 -21.75 20.51 11.70
N PRO A 117 -22.04 21.80 11.87
CA PRO A 117 -21.03 22.85 11.76
C PRO A 117 -19.91 22.70 12.83
N PRO A 118 -18.63 22.94 12.47
CA PRO A 118 -18.16 23.45 11.19
C PRO A 118 -17.87 22.37 10.13
N GLY A 119 -18.21 21.10 10.36
CA GLY A 119 -17.89 19.99 9.49
C GLY A 119 -16.39 19.69 9.45
N MET A 120 -15.94 19.06 8.35
CA MET A 120 -14.54 18.72 8.12
C MET A 120 -14.02 19.37 6.83
N THR A 121 -12.74 19.70 6.78
CA THR A 121 -12.08 20.14 5.55
C THR A 121 -11.92 18.96 4.58
N VAL A 122 -11.74 19.26 3.30
CA VAL A 122 -11.42 18.27 2.27
C VAL A 122 -10.15 17.50 2.64
N SER A 123 -9.12 18.18 3.19
CA SER A 123 -7.90 17.56 3.69
C SER A 123 -8.17 16.59 4.84
N GLU A 124 -8.98 16.98 5.82
CA GLU A 124 -9.34 16.12 6.96
C GLU A 124 -10.13 14.89 6.51
N LEU A 125 -11.02 15.03 5.53
CA LEU A 125 -11.76 13.89 4.95
C LEU A 125 -10.83 12.94 4.19
N CYS A 126 -9.89 13.44 3.38
CA CYS A 126 -8.89 12.61 2.71
C CYS A 126 -8.02 11.86 3.74
N ALA A 127 -7.54 12.56 4.76
CA ALA A 127 -6.78 11.94 5.85
C ALA A 127 -7.59 10.85 6.55
N ALA A 128 -8.86 11.08 6.91
CA ALA A 128 -9.73 10.08 7.54
C ALA A 128 -9.97 8.86 6.65
N ALA A 129 -10.19 9.08 5.34
CA ALA A 129 -10.38 8.02 4.35
C ALA A 129 -9.13 7.14 4.18
N ILE A 130 -7.93 7.72 4.25
CA ILE A 130 -6.67 6.97 4.12
C ILE A 130 -6.25 6.35 5.44
N THR A 131 -6.14 7.14 6.52
CA THR A 131 -5.48 6.70 7.77
C THR A 131 -6.31 5.72 8.59
N LEU A 132 -7.62 5.87 8.60
CA LEU A 132 -8.56 5.03 9.34
C LEU A 132 -9.63 4.39 8.46
N SER A 133 -9.50 4.54 7.14
CA SER A 133 -10.42 3.94 6.18
C SER A 133 -11.89 4.36 6.38
N ASP A 134 -12.15 5.58 6.87
CA ASP A 134 -13.51 6.09 7.15
C ASP A 134 -14.39 6.06 5.90
N ASN A 135 -15.50 5.31 5.97
CA ASN A 135 -16.38 5.08 4.83
C ASN A 135 -17.25 6.31 4.51
N THR A 136 -17.68 7.03 5.53
CA THR A 136 -18.45 8.26 5.35
C THR A 136 -17.59 9.35 4.72
N ALA A 137 -16.35 9.50 5.17
CA ALA A 137 -15.39 10.41 4.56
C ALA A 137 -15.20 10.11 3.07
N ALA A 138 -15.04 8.83 2.72
CA ALA A 138 -14.91 8.41 1.32
C ALA A 138 -16.17 8.76 0.49
N ASN A 139 -17.36 8.48 1.01
CA ASN A 139 -18.61 8.78 0.28
C ASN A 139 -18.84 10.29 0.13
N LEU A 140 -18.47 11.08 1.14
CA LEU A 140 -18.53 12.55 1.04
C LEU A 140 -17.60 13.05 -0.07
N LEU A 141 -16.35 12.58 -0.10
CA LEU A 141 -15.40 12.94 -1.15
C LEU A 141 -15.84 12.46 -2.54
N LEU A 142 -16.39 11.24 -2.66
CA LEU A 142 -16.96 10.74 -3.92
C LEU A 142 -18.04 11.68 -4.45
N LYS A 143 -18.96 12.14 -3.57
CA LYS A 143 -20.02 13.09 -3.93
C LYS A 143 -19.44 14.38 -4.50
N GLU A 144 -18.38 14.92 -3.88
CA GLU A 144 -17.76 16.18 -4.29
C GLU A 144 -17.05 16.10 -5.65
N ILE A 145 -16.49 14.94 -6.00
CA ILE A 145 -15.76 14.79 -7.27
C ILE A 145 -16.64 14.29 -8.44
N GLY A 146 -17.93 13.96 -8.18
CA GLY A 146 -18.87 13.50 -9.21
C GLY A 146 -19.17 12.00 -9.20
N GLY A 147 -18.98 11.34 -8.05
CA GLY A 147 -19.35 9.93 -7.82
C GLY A 147 -18.24 8.92 -8.15
N PRO A 148 -18.56 7.62 -8.03
CA PRO A 148 -17.61 6.53 -8.30
C PRO A 148 -16.97 6.60 -9.69
N GLN A 149 -17.73 7.00 -10.69
CA GLN A 149 -17.28 7.12 -12.08
C GLN A 149 -16.13 8.13 -12.25
N ALA A 150 -16.04 9.13 -11.35
CA ALA A 150 -14.93 10.08 -11.37
C ALA A 150 -13.60 9.40 -10.97
N VAL A 151 -13.62 8.43 -10.06
CA VAL A 151 -12.44 7.62 -9.73
C VAL A 151 -12.05 6.74 -10.92
N THR A 152 -13.03 6.12 -11.59
CA THR A 152 -12.79 5.37 -12.82
C THR A 152 -12.17 6.25 -13.91
N ALA A 153 -12.72 7.44 -14.14
CA ALA A 153 -12.18 8.39 -15.11
C ALA A 153 -10.75 8.84 -14.74
N TYR A 154 -10.50 9.02 -13.46
CA TYR A 154 -9.15 9.33 -12.98
C TYR A 154 -8.15 8.20 -13.27
N ALA A 155 -8.49 6.95 -12.99
CA ALA A 155 -7.66 5.80 -13.35
C ALA A 155 -7.37 5.77 -14.86
N ARG A 156 -8.39 6.06 -15.72
CA ARG A 156 -8.18 6.18 -17.18
C ARG A 156 -7.19 7.29 -17.54
N SER A 157 -7.22 8.42 -16.83
CA SER A 157 -6.25 9.52 -17.06
C SER A 157 -4.82 9.13 -16.66
N LEU A 158 -4.67 8.19 -15.74
CA LEU A 158 -3.39 7.56 -15.41
C LEU A 158 -2.96 6.51 -16.45
N GLY A 159 -3.79 6.21 -17.45
CA GLY A 159 -3.54 5.17 -18.45
C GLY A 159 -3.87 3.75 -17.96
N ASP A 160 -4.65 3.61 -16.89
CA ASP A 160 -5.18 2.33 -16.44
C ASP A 160 -6.55 2.03 -17.08
N PRO A 161 -6.65 1.07 -18.01
CA PRO A 161 -7.91 0.69 -18.64
C PRO A 161 -8.76 -0.29 -17.80
N LEU A 162 -8.24 -0.80 -16.70
CA LEU A 162 -8.80 -1.94 -15.98
C LEU A 162 -9.55 -1.55 -14.71
N THR A 163 -8.97 -0.69 -13.86
CA THR A 163 -9.57 -0.28 -12.59
C THR A 163 -10.89 0.43 -12.82
N ARG A 164 -11.91 0.03 -12.07
CA ARG A 164 -13.21 0.68 -12.11
C ARG A 164 -13.86 0.72 -10.72
N LEU A 165 -14.50 1.82 -10.42
CA LEU A 165 -15.35 2.02 -9.26
C LEU A 165 -16.75 2.33 -9.77
N ASP A 166 -17.74 1.57 -9.31
CA ASP A 166 -19.12 1.64 -9.79
C ASP A 166 -20.09 2.02 -8.69
N ARG A 167 -19.77 1.68 -7.45
CA ARG A 167 -20.61 1.84 -6.28
C ARG A 167 -19.91 2.61 -5.18
N THR A 168 -20.67 2.98 -4.16
CA THR A 168 -20.17 3.66 -2.95
C THR A 168 -20.03 2.66 -1.81
N GLU A 169 -19.39 3.09 -0.71
CA GLU A 169 -19.41 2.34 0.55
C GLU A 169 -20.84 2.23 1.11
N PRO A 170 -21.23 1.08 1.68
CA PRO A 170 -20.44 -0.15 1.83
C PRO A 170 -20.66 -1.17 0.70
N THR A 171 -21.48 -0.85 -0.32
CA THR A 171 -21.96 -1.80 -1.33
C THR A 171 -20.86 -2.28 -2.27
N LEU A 172 -19.82 -1.48 -2.50
CA LEU A 172 -18.66 -1.81 -3.32
C LEU A 172 -17.84 -3.01 -2.78
N ASN A 173 -18.04 -3.39 -1.52
CA ASN A 173 -17.32 -4.51 -0.88
C ASN A 173 -17.96 -5.89 -1.18
N ARG A 174 -18.98 -5.93 -2.05
CA ARG A 174 -19.67 -7.16 -2.44
C ARG A 174 -19.36 -7.48 -3.90
N ARG A 175 -18.89 -8.72 -4.17
CA ARG A 175 -18.60 -9.14 -5.54
C ARG A 175 -19.83 -9.05 -6.43
N ASP A 176 -19.67 -8.41 -7.59
CA ASP A 176 -20.67 -8.25 -8.62
C ASP A 176 -19.97 -8.12 -9.98
N GLY A 177 -19.69 -9.26 -10.59
CA GLY A 177 -18.90 -9.32 -11.83
C GLY A 177 -17.58 -8.58 -11.70
N ASP A 178 -17.35 -7.61 -12.59
CA ASP A 178 -16.15 -6.76 -12.62
C ASP A 178 -16.33 -5.41 -11.90
N ALA A 179 -17.52 -5.15 -11.33
CA ALA A 179 -17.76 -3.89 -10.61
C ALA A 179 -16.81 -3.74 -9.42
N ASP A 180 -16.31 -2.52 -9.20
CA ASP A 180 -15.42 -2.14 -8.08
C ASP A 180 -14.13 -2.95 -8.00
N THR A 181 -13.56 -3.32 -9.15
CA THR A 181 -12.36 -4.14 -9.23
C THR A 181 -11.18 -3.41 -9.86
N THR A 182 -10.00 -3.92 -9.55
CA THR A 182 -8.73 -3.63 -10.21
C THR A 182 -7.97 -4.93 -10.47
N THR A 183 -6.79 -4.84 -11.08
CA THR A 183 -5.78 -5.90 -11.06
C THR A 183 -4.57 -5.47 -10.25
N PRO A 184 -3.82 -6.39 -9.62
CA PRO A 184 -2.60 -6.04 -8.89
C PRO A 184 -1.62 -5.22 -9.73
N ALA A 185 -1.44 -5.57 -11.01
CA ALA A 185 -0.52 -4.88 -11.91
C ALA A 185 -1.01 -3.46 -12.27
N ALA A 186 -2.31 -3.27 -12.49
CA ALA A 186 -2.88 -1.95 -12.77
C ALA A 186 -2.76 -1.02 -11.57
N MET A 187 -3.17 -1.47 -10.39
CA MET A 187 -3.03 -0.70 -9.16
C MET A 187 -1.57 -0.35 -8.86
N LEU A 188 -0.64 -1.30 -9.04
CA LEU A 188 0.79 -1.06 -8.86
C LEU A 188 1.31 0.04 -9.79
N ALA A 189 0.86 0.02 -11.07
CA ALA A 189 1.23 1.04 -12.05
C ALA A 189 0.69 2.42 -11.69
N ASP A 190 -0.54 2.49 -11.19
CA ASP A 190 -1.13 3.74 -10.70
C ASP A 190 -0.36 4.29 -9.50
N VAL A 191 -0.09 3.46 -8.50
CA VAL A 191 0.69 3.85 -7.31
C VAL A 191 2.08 4.35 -7.70
N HIS A 192 2.73 3.72 -8.69
CA HIS A 192 4.01 4.21 -9.19
C HIS A 192 3.90 5.63 -9.75
N LYS A 193 2.88 5.93 -10.58
CA LYS A 193 2.66 7.25 -11.16
C LYS A 193 2.33 8.30 -10.10
N LEU A 194 1.56 7.91 -9.09
CA LEU A 194 1.09 8.79 -8.02
C LEU A 194 2.19 9.16 -7.01
N LEU A 195 3.04 8.20 -6.64
CA LEU A 195 4.00 8.38 -5.55
C LEU A 195 5.44 8.61 -6.04
N LEU A 196 5.77 8.19 -7.26
CA LEU A 196 7.15 8.26 -7.80
C LEU A 196 7.22 8.89 -9.19
N GLY A 197 6.07 9.11 -9.84
CA GLY A 197 5.94 9.76 -11.14
C GLY A 197 5.51 11.23 -11.01
N ASP A 198 4.90 11.73 -12.07
CA ASP A 198 4.50 13.13 -12.28
C ASP A 198 2.98 13.35 -12.33
N ALA A 199 2.19 12.33 -11.93
CA ALA A 199 0.72 12.42 -11.94
C ALA A 199 0.15 13.44 -10.92
N LEU A 200 0.94 13.81 -9.92
CA LEU A 200 0.63 14.82 -8.91
C LEU A 200 1.79 15.82 -8.80
N SER A 201 1.50 17.05 -8.36
CA SER A 201 2.53 17.98 -7.95
C SER A 201 3.37 17.44 -6.80
N ASP A 202 4.57 17.96 -6.56
CA ASP A 202 5.44 17.54 -5.45
C ASP A 202 4.72 17.68 -4.10
N ALA A 203 4.01 18.79 -3.87
CA ALA A 203 3.27 19.04 -2.64
C ALA A 203 2.11 18.04 -2.45
N SER A 204 1.38 17.70 -3.50
CA SER A 204 0.30 16.72 -3.46
C SER A 204 0.82 15.30 -3.25
N ARG A 205 1.94 14.95 -3.90
CA ARG A 205 2.61 13.65 -3.73
C ARG A 205 3.15 13.46 -2.31
N GLU A 206 3.78 14.49 -1.74
CA GLU A 206 4.24 14.47 -0.35
C GLU A 206 3.07 14.29 0.61
N ARG A 207 1.99 15.04 0.43
CA ARG A 207 0.78 14.93 1.25
C ARG A 207 0.13 13.55 1.18
N LEU A 208 0.02 12.97 -0.02
CA LEU A 208 -0.48 11.60 -0.18
C LEU A 208 0.41 10.60 0.55
N THR A 209 1.72 10.75 0.42
CA THR A 209 2.72 9.92 1.11
C THR A 209 2.57 10.02 2.62
N ASP A 210 2.41 11.22 3.17
CA ASP A 210 2.22 11.44 4.60
C ASP A 210 0.95 10.75 5.12
N TRP A 211 -0.16 10.84 4.39
CA TRP A 211 -1.39 10.13 4.77
C TRP A 211 -1.20 8.61 4.75
N LEU A 212 -0.51 8.06 3.76
CA LEU A 212 -0.22 6.62 3.69
C LEU A 212 0.71 6.17 4.83
N LEU A 213 1.74 6.95 5.16
CA LEU A 213 2.62 6.69 6.31
C LEU A 213 1.87 6.72 7.64
N ALA A 214 0.84 7.58 7.76
CA ALA A 214 0.01 7.70 8.94
C ALA A 214 -1.12 6.66 9.02
N ASN A 215 -1.21 5.71 8.08
CA ASN A 215 -2.23 4.66 8.11
C ASN A 215 -2.09 3.79 9.36
N GLN A 216 -3.24 3.54 10.01
CA GLN A 216 -3.34 2.76 11.25
C GLN A 216 -3.99 1.37 11.02
N THR A 217 -4.40 1.06 9.80
CA THR A 217 -5.14 -0.17 9.50
C THR A 217 -4.28 -1.30 8.95
N GLY A 218 -2.99 -1.04 8.64
CA GLY A 218 -2.06 -1.99 8.00
C GLY A 218 -1.26 -2.87 8.96
N GLY A 219 -1.35 -2.65 10.29
CA GLY A 219 -0.46 -3.27 11.27
C GLY A 219 -0.36 -4.80 11.24
N ASP A 220 -1.43 -5.48 10.84
CA ASP A 220 -1.52 -6.95 10.79
C ASP A 220 -1.32 -7.52 9.36
N SER A 221 -1.11 -6.66 8.36
CA SER A 221 -1.01 -7.03 6.93
C SER A 221 0.46 -7.09 6.47
N LEU A 222 0.80 -6.46 5.33
CA LEU A 222 2.16 -6.45 4.79
C LEU A 222 3.18 -6.01 5.85
N ARG A 223 2.86 -4.96 6.59
CA ARG A 223 3.72 -4.37 7.65
C ARG A 223 4.21 -5.39 8.66
N ALA A 224 3.34 -6.30 9.09
CA ALA A 224 3.69 -7.35 10.06
C ALA A 224 4.75 -8.35 9.54
N GLY A 225 4.94 -8.41 8.24
CA GLY A 225 5.94 -9.26 7.58
C GLY A 225 7.26 -8.58 7.27
N LEU A 226 7.36 -7.25 7.44
CA LEU A 226 8.53 -6.46 7.10
C LEU A 226 9.52 -6.37 8.26
N PRO A 227 10.82 -6.14 8.00
CA PRO A 227 11.78 -5.75 9.04
C PRO A 227 11.35 -4.45 9.73
N SER A 228 11.60 -4.33 11.02
CA SER A 228 11.16 -3.20 11.85
C SER A 228 11.83 -1.85 11.51
N ASP A 229 12.93 -1.87 10.77
CA ASP A 229 13.67 -0.70 10.30
C ASP A 229 13.19 -0.19 8.93
N TRP A 230 12.19 -0.84 8.32
CA TRP A 230 11.59 -0.34 7.09
C TRP A 230 10.48 0.68 7.41
N ARG A 231 10.42 1.75 6.62
CA ARG A 231 9.26 2.63 6.60
C ARG A 231 8.24 2.07 5.60
N GLU A 232 6.97 2.21 5.93
CA GLU A 232 5.88 1.78 5.08
C GLU A 232 4.75 2.80 5.08
N GLY A 233 4.25 3.15 3.89
CA GLY A 233 3.00 3.84 3.68
C GLY A 233 2.05 2.93 2.92
N ASP A 234 0.84 2.71 3.44
CA ASP A 234 -0.09 1.73 2.87
C ASP A 234 -1.54 2.19 2.88
N LYS A 235 -2.34 1.53 2.06
CA LYS A 235 -3.79 1.56 2.12
C LYS A 235 -4.36 0.16 2.08
N THR A 236 -4.99 -0.23 3.18
CA THR A 236 -5.68 -1.52 3.27
C THR A 236 -7.08 -1.49 2.65
N GLY A 237 -7.59 -2.68 2.34
CA GLY A 237 -8.97 -2.91 1.94
C GLY A 237 -9.51 -4.21 2.53
N SER A 238 -10.71 -4.18 3.08
CA SER A 238 -11.36 -5.37 3.64
C SER A 238 -12.82 -5.43 3.24
N GLY A 239 -13.26 -6.61 2.86
CA GLY A 239 -14.66 -6.96 2.60
C GLY A 239 -14.99 -8.33 3.20
N GLY A 240 -16.19 -8.84 2.99
CA GLY A 240 -16.62 -10.12 3.57
C GLY A 240 -15.65 -11.27 3.31
N THR A 241 -15.11 -11.37 2.10
CA THR A 241 -14.21 -12.46 1.68
C THR A 241 -12.83 -11.99 1.26
N ALA A 242 -12.59 -10.69 1.21
CA ALA A 242 -11.37 -10.06 0.68
C ALA A 242 -10.58 -9.35 1.78
N THR A 243 -9.26 -9.37 1.66
CA THR A 243 -8.31 -8.53 2.42
C THR A 243 -7.18 -8.15 1.50
N ASN A 244 -6.95 -6.84 1.39
CA ASN A 244 -6.03 -6.25 0.42
C ASN A 244 -5.08 -5.28 1.13
N ASP A 245 -3.92 -5.06 0.52
CA ASP A 245 -2.99 -4.05 0.98
C ASP A 245 -2.15 -3.52 -0.19
N VAL A 246 -2.09 -2.21 -0.32
CA VAL A 246 -1.35 -1.51 -1.37
C VAL A 246 -0.36 -0.58 -0.70
N ALA A 247 0.92 -0.81 -0.91
CA ALA A 247 1.98 -0.19 -0.13
C ALA A 247 3.14 0.36 -0.96
N ILE A 248 3.78 1.40 -0.42
CA ILE A 248 5.13 1.83 -0.75
C ILE A 248 6.03 1.59 0.45
N LEU A 249 7.13 0.88 0.24
CA LEU A 249 8.07 0.42 1.25
C LEU A 249 9.42 1.10 1.04
N TRP A 250 10.06 1.58 2.09
CA TRP A 250 11.40 2.16 2.05
C TRP A 250 12.37 1.32 2.87
N PRO A 251 13.05 0.33 2.23
CA PRO A 251 14.17 -0.38 2.86
C PRO A 251 15.31 0.62 3.17
N PRO A 252 16.04 0.46 4.28
CA PRO A 252 17.16 1.33 4.62
C PRO A 252 18.19 1.42 3.49
N GLN A 253 18.58 2.65 3.12
CA GLN A 253 19.61 2.93 2.10
C GLN A 253 19.31 2.38 0.69
N ARG A 254 18.02 2.10 0.39
CA ARG A 254 17.58 1.62 -0.92
C ARG A 254 16.45 2.49 -1.47
N LYS A 255 16.25 2.41 -2.79
CA LYS A 255 15.06 2.98 -3.42
C LYS A 255 13.82 2.21 -2.99
N PRO A 256 12.63 2.84 -3.05
CA PRO A 256 11.40 2.22 -2.56
C PRO A 256 10.99 1.00 -3.38
N VAL A 257 10.22 0.13 -2.71
CA VAL A 257 9.54 -1.01 -3.32
C VAL A 257 8.04 -0.76 -3.26
N LEU A 258 7.33 -0.99 -4.36
CA LEU A 258 5.89 -0.90 -4.44
C LEU A 258 5.30 -2.31 -4.42
N VAL A 259 4.18 -2.46 -3.70
CA VAL A 259 3.45 -3.73 -3.57
C VAL A 259 1.96 -3.47 -3.71
N ALA A 260 1.26 -4.28 -4.51
CA ALA A 260 -0.18 -4.37 -4.53
C ALA A 260 -0.58 -5.82 -4.28
N ALA A 261 -1.18 -6.11 -3.13
CA ALA A 261 -1.55 -7.44 -2.70
C ALA A 261 -3.06 -7.54 -2.43
N TYR A 262 -3.70 -8.54 -3.04
CA TYR A 262 -5.12 -8.80 -2.99
C TYR A 262 -5.35 -10.27 -2.65
N TYR A 263 -6.15 -10.54 -1.63
CA TYR A 263 -6.45 -11.91 -1.24
C TYR A 263 -7.93 -12.12 -1.00
N GLU A 264 -8.51 -13.09 -1.69
CA GLU A 264 -9.92 -13.49 -1.57
C GLU A 264 -10.02 -14.93 -1.08
N ASN A 265 -10.64 -15.14 0.08
CA ASN A 265 -10.92 -16.48 0.61
C ASN A 265 -12.17 -16.45 1.50
N ALA A 266 -13.26 -17.02 1.00
CA ALA A 266 -14.54 -17.08 1.71
C ALA A 266 -14.53 -18.02 2.94
N LYS A 267 -13.57 -18.94 3.01
CA LYS A 267 -13.46 -19.93 4.10
C LYS A 267 -12.51 -19.45 5.22
N ALA A 268 -11.67 -18.45 4.96
CA ALA A 268 -10.71 -17.92 5.91
C ALA A 268 -11.35 -16.84 6.79
N THR A 269 -10.94 -16.77 8.06
CA THR A 269 -11.28 -15.64 8.93
C THR A 269 -10.56 -14.37 8.48
N GLY A 270 -10.99 -13.19 8.96
CA GLY A 270 -10.26 -11.93 8.72
C GLY A 270 -8.80 -12.03 9.19
N LYS A 271 -8.57 -12.62 10.36
CA LYS A 271 -7.22 -12.83 10.92
C LYS A 271 -6.35 -13.70 10.00
N ASP A 272 -6.89 -14.78 9.45
CA ASP A 272 -6.15 -15.66 8.54
C ASP A 272 -5.80 -14.94 7.22
N ARG A 273 -6.71 -14.08 6.73
CA ARG A 273 -6.45 -13.28 5.53
C ARG A 273 -5.37 -12.23 5.76
N HIS A 274 -5.33 -11.58 6.94
CA HIS A 274 -4.23 -10.68 7.30
C HIS A 274 -2.90 -11.43 7.42
N ALA A 275 -2.90 -12.62 8.05
CA ALA A 275 -1.71 -13.47 8.16
C ALA A 275 -1.16 -13.86 6.77
N MET A 276 -2.03 -14.06 5.77
CA MET A 276 -1.63 -14.28 4.39
C MET A 276 -0.86 -13.09 3.82
N LEU A 277 -1.33 -11.86 4.03
CA LEU A 277 -0.65 -10.65 3.55
C LEU A 277 0.67 -10.41 4.32
N MET A 278 0.73 -10.76 5.61
CA MET A 278 1.98 -10.76 6.38
C MET A 278 3.04 -11.67 5.73
N GLU A 279 2.67 -12.87 5.29
CA GLU A 279 3.59 -13.77 4.58
C GLU A 279 4.06 -13.17 3.23
N VAL A 280 3.17 -12.45 2.51
CA VAL A 280 3.57 -11.69 1.33
C VAL A 280 4.62 -10.64 1.69
N GLY A 281 4.44 -9.91 2.80
CA GLY A 281 5.43 -8.95 3.31
C GLY A 281 6.81 -9.59 3.55
N ARG A 282 6.85 -10.79 4.15
CA ARG A 282 8.09 -11.55 4.35
C ARG A 282 8.76 -11.94 3.03
N ILE A 283 7.98 -12.35 2.03
CA ILE A 283 8.50 -12.68 0.70
C ILE A 283 9.11 -11.42 0.06
N VAL A 284 8.44 -10.27 0.14
CA VAL A 284 8.95 -8.99 -0.36
C VAL A 284 10.26 -8.62 0.34
N ALA A 285 10.32 -8.74 1.66
CA ALA A 285 11.54 -8.43 2.41
C ALA A 285 12.72 -9.35 2.05
N ALA A 286 12.45 -10.62 1.74
CA ALA A 286 13.48 -11.57 1.34
C ALA A 286 13.97 -11.38 -0.11
N MET A 287 13.18 -10.73 -0.95
CA MET A 287 13.50 -10.46 -2.35
C MET A 287 14.44 -9.25 -2.50
N THR A 288 14.46 -8.34 -1.53
CA THR A 288 15.18 -7.07 -1.53
C THR A 288 16.43 -7.15 -0.67
#